data_f181a7923edec4d6e0e650bdf427090b
#
_entry.id   f181a7923edec4d6e0e650bdf427090b
#
_cell.length_a   1.000
_cell.length_b   1.000
_cell.length_c   1.000
_cell.angle_alpha   90.00
_cell.angle_beta   90.00
_cell.angle_gamma   90.00
#
_symmetry.space_group_name_H-M   'P 1'
#
loop_
_entity.id
_entity.type
_entity.pdbx_description
1 polymer ?
#
loop_
_entity_poly.entity_id
_entity_poly.type
_entity_poly.pdbx_seq_one_letter_code
_entity_poly.pdbx_strand_id
1 'polypeptide(L)'
;MRRSQWETLPDEILESYLEDLILAKHRGENIVQDKYARMMKYSAPKEYKVIKNYLPEIPQEKKELIKKIVKIYLHWEEEIIEKYPKLTAKGRPLHSKYDTPNYTSIETYLKGELSSYSIKTLKLYYEYIQNCVSNNINLAENNLENIVLENISTVDDISTIDEYALCLEEGFSEKEALAIVNRF
;
A
#
# COMPACT_ATOMS: atom_id res chain seq x y z
N MET A 1 3.04 4.69 6.82
CA MET A 1 2.41 3.76 5.85
C MET A 1 1.79 4.45 4.64
N ARG A 2 1.01 5.53 4.75
CA ARG A 2 0.47 6.19 3.55
C ARG A 2 1.50 7.06 2.84
N ARG A 3 2.30 7.81 3.58
CA ARG A 3 3.34 8.67 3.03
C ARG A 3 4.37 7.84 2.28
N SER A 4 4.92 6.80 2.91
CA SER A 4 5.88 5.88 2.32
C SER A 4 5.41 5.27 1.00
N GLN A 5 4.12 4.89 0.92
CA GLN A 5 3.52 4.36 -0.31
C GLN A 5 3.38 5.45 -1.38
N TRP A 6 2.97 6.66 -1.03
CA TRP A 6 2.81 7.75 -2.00
C TRP A 6 4.14 8.25 -2.54
N GLU A 7 5.20 8.20 -1.75
CA GLU A 7 6.57 8.54 -2.19
C GLU A 7 7.12 7.58 -3.27
N THR A 8 6.49 6.42 -3.45
CA THR A 8 6.83 5.51 -4.57
C THR A 8 6.12 5.85 -5.89
N LEU A 9 5.18 6.79 -5.87
CA LEU A 9 4.33 7.11 -7.03
C LEU A 9 4.79 8.41 -7.71
N PRO A 10 4.74 8.48 -9.05
CA PRO A 10 5.01 9.71 -9.79
C PRO A 10 3.92 10.76 -9.55
N ASP A 11 4.31 12.04 -9.68
CA ASP A 11 3.46 13.20 -9.43
C ASP A 11 2.14 13.15 -10.21
N GLU A 12 2.16 12.69 -11.46
CA GLU A 12 0.97 12.57 -12.30
C GLU A 12 -0.14 11.71 -11.65
N ILE A 13 0.23 10.63 -10.97
CA ILE A 13 -0.74 9.77 -10.26
C ILE A 13 -1.24 10.47 -9.01
N LEU A 14 -0.35 11.14 -8.28
CA LEU A 14 -0.68 11.88 -7.07
C LEU A 14 -1.61 13.05 -7.39
N GLU A 15 -1.34 13.82 -8.44
CA GLU A 15 -2.19 14.91 -8.93
C GLU A 15 -3.57 14.39 -9.35
N SER A 16 -3.61 13.27 -10.11
CA SER A 16 -4.88 12.67 -10.52
C SER A 16 -5.71 12.21 -9.32
N TYR A 17 -5.07 11.64 -8.28
CA TYR A 17 -5.78 11.26 -7.06
C TYR A 17 -6.23 12.48 -6.23
N LEU A 18 -5.44 13.55 -6.23
CA LEU A 18 -5.85 14.82 -5.60
C LEU A 18 -7.10 15.39 -6.29
N GLU A 19 -7.17 15.34 -7.63
CA GLU A 19 -8.38 15.70 -8.38
C GLU A 19 -9.58 14.86 -7.95
N ASP A 20 -9.41 13.53 -7.78
CA ASP A 20 -10.47 12.64 -7.30
C ASP A 20 -11.01 13.06 -5.92
N LEU A 21 -10.12 13.43 -5.00
CA LEU A 21 -10.48 13.93 -3.66
C LEU A 21 -11.25 15.25 -3.72
N ILE A 22 -10.80 16.18 -4.56
CA ILE A 22 -11.43 17.50 -4.74
C ILE A 22 -12.84 17.31 -5.33
N LEU A 23 -12.99 16.49 -6.39
CA LEU A 23 -14.26 16.21 -7.01
C LEU A 23 -15.25 15.52 -6.07
N ALA A 24 -14.77 14.55 -5.28
CA ALA A 24 -15.58 13.89 -4.26
C ALA A 24 -16.09 14.89 -3.21
N LYS A 25 -15.20 15.78 -2.72
CA LYS A 25 -15.59 16.84 -1.79
C LYS A 25 -16.66 17.75 -2.36
N HIS A 26 -16.56 18.16 -3.63
CA HIS A 26 -17.58 19.00 -4.29
C HIS A 26 -18.93 18.30 -4.43
N ARG A 27 -18.95 16.98 -4.54
CA ARG A 27 -20.18 16.16 -4.59
C ARG A 27 -20.73 15.79 -3.20
N GLY A 28 -20.04 16.18 -2.11
CA GLY A 28 -20.39 15.78 -0.75
C GLY A 28 -20.13 14.30 -0.47
N GLU A 29 -19.29 13.64 -1.26
CA GLU A 29 -18.89 12.25 -1.13
C GLU A 29 -17.66 12.12 -0.21
N ASN A 30 -17.61 11.06 0.60
CA ASN A 30 -16.45 10.74 1.42
C ASN A 30 -15.82 9.42 0.98
N ILE A 31 -14.95 9.49 -0.03
CA ILE A 31 -14.29 8.32 -0.62
C ILE A 31 -13.38 7.59 0.37
N VAL A 32 -12.88 8.27 1.40
CA VAL A 32 -12.10 7.65 2.48
C VAL A 32 -12.99 6.81 3.38
N GLN A 33 -14.17 7.30 3.71
CA GLN A 33 -15.17 6.53 4.45
C GLN A 33 -15.64 5.31 3.64
N ASP A 34 -15.89 5.47 2.35
CA ASP A 34 -16.27 4.38 1.45
C ASP A 34 -15.19 3.30 1.39
N LYS A 35 -13.92 3.70 1.32
CA LYS A 35 -12.78 2.78 1.41
C LYS A 35 -12.88 1.90 2.64
N TYR A 36 -12.98 2.48 3.83
CA TYR A 36 -13.04 1.72 5.08
C TYR A 36 -14.29 0.87 5.18
N ALA A 37 -15.44 1.38 4.72
CA ALA A 37 -16.67 0.61 4.66
C ALA A 37 -16.53 -0.65 3.78
N ARG A 38 -15.84 -0.55 2.64
CA ARG A 38 -15.57 -1.71 1.77
C ARG A 38 -14.63 -2.73 2.39
N MET A 39 -13.65 -2.29 3.17
CA MET A 39 -12.75 -3.17 3.91
C MET A 39 -13.49 -4.02 4.94
N MET A 40 -14.60 -3.53 5.50
CA MET A 40 -15.44 -4.27 6.45
C MET A 40 -16.03 -5.56 5.86
N LYS A 41 -16.03 -5.72 4.53
CA LYS A 41 -16.50 -6.96 3.88
C LYS A 41 -15.86 -8.22 4.47
N TYR A 42 -14.61 -8.13 4.87
CA TYR A 42 -13.82 -9.25 5.38
C TYR A 42 -13.63 -9.17 6.90
N SER A 43 -13.33 -7.99 7.42
CA SER A 43 -13.07 -7.79 8.85
C SER A 43 -14.31 -7.71 9.74
N ALA A 44 -15.46 -7.22 9.18
CA ALA A 44 -16.72 -7.05 9.90
C ALA A 44 -17.92 -7.39 8.99
N PRO A 45 -18.09 -8.65 8.56
CA PRO A 45 -19.07 -9.02 7.52
C PRO A 45 -20.53 -8.83 7.93
N LYS A 46 -20.85 -8.84 9.22
CA LYS A 46 -22.22 -8.60 9.71
C LYS A 46 -22.60 -7.13 9.51
N GLU A 47 -21.75 -6.23 9.94
CA GLU A 47 -21.88 -4.78 9.82
C GLU A 47 -21.87 -4.36 8.34
N TYR A 48 -20.98 -4.98 7.55
CA TYR A 48 -20.91 -4.74 6.11
C TYR A 48 -22.23 -5.05 5.40
N LYS A 49 -22.94 -6.13 5.78
CA LYS A 49 -24.23 -6.48 5.18
C LYS A 49 -25.27 -5.36 5.33
N VAL A 50 -25.19 -4.59 6.42
CA VAL A 50 -26.11 -3.47 6.67
C VAL A 50 -25.80 -2.28 5.78
N ILE A 51 -24.52 -1.98 5.58
CA ILE A 51 -24.10 -0.74 4.89
C ILE A 51 -23.83 -0.91 3.39
N LYS A 52 -23.61 -2.13 2.90
CA LYS A 52 -23.18 -2.38 1.51
C LYS A 52 -24.08 -1.78 0.43
N ASN A 53 -25.38 -1.67 0.71
CA ASN A 53 -26.36 -1.14 -0.24
C ASN A 53 -26.34 0.40 -0.32
N TYR A 54 -25.66 1.07 0.62
CA TYR A 54 -25.47 2.52 0.62
C TYR A 54 -24.14 2.92 -0.03
N LEU A 55 -23.25 1.94 -0.32
CA LEU A 55 -21.98 2.22 -0.98
C LEU A 55 -22.20 2.36 -2.48
N PRO A 56 -21.55 3.34 -3.13
CA PRO A 56 -21.58 3.48 -4.58
C PRO A 56 -21.17 2.18 -5.29
N GLU A 57 -21.87 1.84 -6.37
CA GLU A 57 -21.50 0.67 -7.16
C GLU A 57 -20.14 0.90 -7.85
N ILE A 58 -19.27 -0.10 -7.81
CA ILE A 58 -18.00 -0.07 -8.54
C ILE A 58 -18.25 -0.60 -9.95
N PRO A 59 -18.01 0.21 -11.01
CA PRO A 59 -18.14 -0.23 -12.40
C PRO A 59 -17.26 -1.44 -12.71
N GLN A 60 -17.67 -2.28 -13.67
CA GLN A 60 -16.94 -3.50 -14.01
C GLN A 60 -15.51 -3.21 -14.50
N GLU A 61 -15.32 -2.18 -15.32
CA GLU A 61 -13.99 -1.73 -15.76
C GLU A 61 -13.07 -1.44 -14.58
N LYS A 62 -13.59 -0.74 -13.57
CA LYS A 62 -12.84 -0.42 -12.35
C LYS A 62 -12.48 -1.67 -11.55
N LYS A 63 -13.41 -2.63 -11.42
CA LYS A 63 -13.15 -3.92 -10.76
C LYS A 63 -12.01 -4.69 -11.43
N GLU A 64 -11.99 -4.71 -12.77
CA GLU A 64 -10.94 -5.40 -13.54
C GLU A 64 -9.57 -4.75 -13.39
N LEU A 65 -9.50 -3.41 -13.38
CA LEU A 65 -8.25 -2.68 -13.13
C LEU A 65 -7.73 -2.98 -11.72
N ILE A 66 -8.59 -2.88 -10.71
CA ILE A 66 -8.22 -3.19 -9.32
C ILE A 66 -7.68 -4.62 -9.21
N LYS A 67 -8.36 -5.59 -9.83
CA LYS A 67 -7.92 -6.99 -9.81
C LYS A 67 -6.53 -7.19 -10.42
N LYS A 68 -6.24 -6.52 -11.55
CA LYS A 68 -4.93 -6.59 -12.21
C LYS A 68 -3.83 -5.99 -11.33
N ILE A 69 -4.06 -4.80 -10.78
CA ILE A 69 -3.10 -4.11 -9.90
C ILE A 69 -2.83 -4.95 -8.65
N VAL A 70 -3.89 -5.41 -7.98
CA VAL A 70 -3.77 -6.23 -6.76
C VAL A 70 -2.98 -7.51 -7.01
N LYS A 71 -3.18 -8.18 -8.17
CA LYS A 71 -2.45 -9.40 -8.50
C LYS A 71 -0.94 -9.16 -8.58
N ILE A 72 -0.52 -8.07 -9.21
CA ILE A 72 0.91 -7.72 -9.34
C ILE A 72 1.48 -7.36 -7.96
N TYR A 73 0.76 -6.55 -7.21
CA TYR A 73 1.22 -6.08 -5.91
C TYR A 73 1.36 -7.21 -4.90
N LEU A 74 0.43 -8.18 -4.88
CA LEU A 74 0.52 -9.35 -4.01
C LEU A 74 1.72 -10.24 -4.37
N HIS A 75 2.05 -10.36 -5.65
CA HIS A 75 3.25 -11.08 -6.07
C HIS A 75 4.53 -10.38 -5.57
N TRP A 76 4.61 -9.07 -5.67
CA TRP A 76 5.71 -8.28 -5.11
C TRP A 76 5.84 -8.43 -3.59
N GLU A 77 4.72 -8.48 -2.89
CA GLU A 77 4.71 -8.71 -1.43
C GLU A 77 5.16 -10.15 -1.07
N GLU A 78 4.83 -11.15 -1.90
CA GLU A 78 5.33 -12.52 -1.75
C GLU A 78 6.86 -12.56 -1.85
N GLU A 79 7.44 -11.87 -2.85
CA GLU A 79 8.90 -11.76 -3.01
C GLU A 79 9.56 -11.10 -1.78
N ILE A 80 8.93 -10.06 -1.22
CA ILE A 80 9.44 -9.38 -0.02
C ILE A 80 9.37 -10.29 1.20
N ILE A 81 8.30 -11.04 1.38
CA ILE A 81 8.16 -11.99 2.49
C ILE A 81 9.27 -13.05 2.43
N GLU A 82 9.62 -13.51 1.24
CA GLU A 82 10.71 -14.46 1.05
C GLU A 82 12.09 -13.81 1.32
N LYS A 83 12.28 -12.58 0.89
CA LYS A 83 13.55 -11.85 1.01
C LYS A 83 13.80 -11.35 2.45
N TYR A 84 12.76 -10.84 3.13
CA TYR A 84 12.85 -10.21 4.45
C TYR A 84 11.86 -10.82 5.47
N PRO A 85 11.96 -12.12 5.77
CA PRO A 85 10.96 -12.82 6.57
C PRO A 85 10.83 -12.30 8.02
N LYS A 86 11.91 -11.79 8.61
CA LYS A 86 11.87 -11.24 9.98
C LYS A 86 11.12 -9.92 10.03
N LEU A 87 11.35 -9.06 9.05
CA LEU A 87 10.74 -7.73 8.95
C LEU A 87 9.25 -7.85 8.64
N THR A 88 8.90 -8.70 7.67
CA THR A 88 7.52 -8.90 7.25
C THR A 88 6.65 -9.66 8.25
N ALA A 89 7.25 -10.47 9.12
CA ALA A 89 6.54 -11.18 10.19
C ALA A 89 5.85 -10.22 11.20
N LYS A 90 6.34 -9.00 11.32
CA LYS A 90 5.74 -7.95 12.17
C LYS A 90 4.60 -7.20 11.45
N GLY A 91 4.47 -7.41 10.14
CA GLY A 91 3.53 -6.71 9.28
C GLY A 91 2.12 -7.31 9.25
N ARG A 92 1.31 -6.84 8.28
CA ARG A 92 -0.03 -7.35 8.04
C ARG A 92 0.01 -8.70 7.34
N PRO A 93 -0.97 -9.59 7.57
CA PRO A 93 -1.10 -10.79 6.75
C PRO A 93 -1.31 -10.40 5.28
N LEU A 94 -0.80 -11.21 4.36
CA LEU A 94 -0.86 -10.91 2.93
C LEU A 94 -2.30 -11.01 2.39
N HIS A 95 -2.99 -12.11 2.65
CA HIS A 95 -4.26 -12.44 2.03
C HIS A 95 -5.48 -12.19 2.89
N SER A 96 -6.59 -11.79 2.25
CA SER A 96 -7.88 -11.49 2.89
C SER A 96 -8.51 -12.66 3.67
N LYS A 97 -8.11 -13.89 3.40
CA LYS A 97 -8.55 -15.07 4.17
C LYS A 97 -8.07 -15.07 5.64
N TYR A 98 -7.09 -14.24 5.95
CA TYR A 98 -6.55 -14.08 7.31
C TYR A 98 -7.05 -12.80 7.99
N ASP A 99 -7.99 -12.09 7.39
CA ASP A 99 -8.58 -10.90 8.01
C ASP A 99 -9.35 -11.27 9.29
N THR A 100 -9.20 -10.41 10.29
CA THR A 100 -9.95 -10.47 11.55
C THR A 100 -10.57 -9.11 11.83
N PRO A 101 -11.50 -8.98 12.81
CA PRO A 101 -12.04 -7.69 13.18
C PRO A 101 -10.99 -6.63 13.54
N ASN A 102 -9.86 -7.07 14.08
CA ASN A 102 -8.79 -6.18 14.55
C ASN A 102 -7.59 -6.08 13.59
N TYR A 103 -7.55 -6.92 12.56
CA TYR A 103 -6.39 -7.01 11.69
C TYR A 103 -6.79 -7.23 10.23
N THR A 104 -6.44 -6.28 9.37
CA THR A 104 -6.77 -6.26 7.95
C THR A 104 -5.54 -6.60 7.13
N SER A 105 -5.66 -7.53 6.19
CA SER A 105 -4.59 -7.94 5.28
C SER A 105 -4.16 -6.82 4.31
N ILE A 106 -2.97 -6.99 3.73
CA ILE A 106 -2.46 -6.14 2.65
C ILE A 106 -3.44 -6.17 1.47
N GLU A 107 -3.93 -7.36 1.09
CA GLU A 107 -4.90 -7.52 0.00
C GLU A 107 -6.18 -6.71 0.22
N THR A 108 -6.77 -6.79 1.40
CA THR A 108 -8.01 -6.06 1.71
C THR A 108 -7.78 -4.57 1.78
N TYR A 109 -6.67 -4.15 2.40
CA TYR A 109 -6.30 -2.75 2.47
C TYR A 109 -6.08 -2.14 1.07
N LEU A 110 -5.33 -2.83 0.21
CA LEU A 110 -5.04 -2.39 -1.16
C LEU A 110 -6.32 -2.31 -2.01
N LYS A 111 -7.19 -3.33 -1.95
CA LYS A 111 -8.50 -3.30 -2.62
C LYS A 111 -9.36 -2.11 -2.15
N GLY A 112 -9.37 -1.84 -0.86
CA GLY A 112 -10.04 -0.69 -0.29
C GLY A 112 -9.48 0.62 -0.82
N GLU A 113 -8.16 0.80 -0.83
CA GLU A 113 -7.47 1.98 -1.34
C GLU A 113 -7.81 2.23 -2.80
N LEU A 114 -7.58 1.26 -3.66
CA LEU A 114 -7.82 1.37 -5.09
C LEU A 114 -9.30 1.60 -5.42
N SER A 115 -10.23 1.19 -4.55
CA SER A 115 -11.65 1.48 -4.71
C SER A 115 -11.99 2.97 -4.58
N SER A 116 -11.14 3.75 -3.94
CA SER A 116 -11.29 5.21 -3.81
C SER A 116 -10.80 5.99 -5.02
N TYR A 117 -9.97 5.39 -5.89
CA TYR A 117 -9.43 6.05 -7.07
C TYR A 117 -10.44 6.09 -8.22
N SER A 118 -10.40 7.12 -9.08
CA SER A 118 -11.16 7.13 -10.33
C SER A 118 -10.60 6.11 -11.34
N ILE A 119 -11.34 5.86 -12.40
CA ILE A 119 -10.85 5.02 -13.51
C ILE A 119 -9.62 5.67 -14.17
N LYS A 120 -9.58 7.02 -14.27
CA LYS A 120 -8.42 7.77 -14.79
C LYS A 120 -7.18 7.47 -13.94
N THR A 121 -7.26 7.66 -12.64
CA THR A 121 -6.15 7.42 -11.69
C THR A 121 -5.71 5.96 -11.70
N LEU A 122 -6.66 5.01 -11.76
CA LEU A 122 -6.33 3.58 -11.84
C LEU A 122 -5.63 3.20 -13.13
N LYS A 123 -5.97 3.82 -14.28
CA LYS A 123 -5.28 3.58 -15.55
C LYS A 123 -3.83 4.06 -15.49
N LEU A 124 -3.61 5.30 -15.03
CA LEU A 124 -2.26 5.84 -14.83
C LEU A 124 -1.44 4.94 -13.89
N TYR A 125 -2.04 4.52 -12.78
CA TYR A 125 -1.36 3.66 -11.82
C TYR A 125 -1.05 2.27 -12.42
N TYR A 126 -1.97 1.68 -13.18
CA TYR A 126 -1.74 0.40 -13.83
C TYR A 126 -0.63 0.47 -14.88
N GLU A 127 -0.60 1.52 -15.71
CA GLU A 127 0.47 1.77 -16.70
C GLU A 127 1.83 1.92 -16.01
N TYR A 128 1.88 2.68 -14.93
CA TYR A 128 3.10 2.83 -14.13
C TYR A 128 3.57 1.49 -13.55
N ILE A 129 2.67 0.70 -12.96
CA ILE A 129 2.98 -0.64 -12.44
C ILE A 129 3.52 -1.55 -13.55
N GLN A 130 2.93 -1.52 -14.74
CA GLN A 130 3.43 -2.31 -15.88
C GLN A 130 4.84 -1.88 -16.28
N ASN A 131 5.14 -0.59 -16.26
CA ASN A 131 6.48 -0.07 -16.50
C ASN A 131 7.46 -0.56 -15.41
N CYS A 132 7.07 -0.53 -14.15
CA CYS A 132 7.88 -1.07 -13.05
C CYS A 132 8.18 -2.56 -13.25
N VAL A 133 7.18 -3.38 -13.59
CA VAL A 133 7.37 -4.80 -13.89
C VAL A 133 8.36 -4.99 -15.04
N SER A 134 8.24 -4.20 -16.12
CA SER A 134 9.13 -4.28 -17.29
C SER A 134 10.59 -3.90 -16.97
N ASN A 135 10.80 -3.10 -15.93
CA ASN A 135 12.13 -2.66 -15.48
C ASN A 135 12.62 -3.42 -14.23
N ASN A 136 11.94 -4.50 -13.82
CA ASN A 136 12.24 -5.27 -12.61
C ASN A 136 12.26 -4.41 -11.33
N ILE A 137 11.36 -3.44 -11.23
CA ILE A 137 11.19 -2.58 -10.05
C ILE A 137 10.03 -3.14 -9.23
N ASN A 138 10.28 -3.46 -7.96
CA ASN A 138 9.28 -3.90 -7.00
C ASN A 138 8.85 -2.71 -6.12
N LEU A 139 7.67 -2.13 -6.39
CA LEU A 139 7.18 -0.97 -5.62
C LEU A 139 6.85 -1.28 -4.17
N ALA A 140 6.53 -2.54 -3.85
CA ALA A 140 6.28 -2.93 -2.47
C ALA A 140 7.60 -2.96 -1.67
N GLU A 141 8.72 -3.31 -2.31
CA GLU A 141 10.05 -3.22 -1.70
C GLU A 141 10.45 -1.76 -1.47
N ASN A 142 10.27 -0.88 -2.46
CA ASN A 142 10.52 0.55 -2.29
C ASN A 142 9.68 1.15 -1.15
N ASN A 143 8.40 0.75 -1.04
CA ASN A 143 7.54 1.17 0.07
C ASN A 143 8.04 0.65 1.43
N LEU A 144 8.54 -0.59 1.49
CA LEU A 144 9.11 -1.16 2.71
C LEU A 144 10.37 -0.39 3.13
N GLU A 145 11.26 -0.08 2.18
CA GLU A 145 12.45 0.76 2.43
C GLU A 145 12.04 2.12 3.01
N ASN A 146 11.05 2.80 2.41
CA ASN A 146 10.57 4.08 2.90
C ASN A 146 10.00 3.98 4.33
N ILE A 147 9.27 2.88 4.66
CA ILE A 147 8.75 2.65 6.02
C ILE A 147 9.90 2.49 7.03
N VAL A 148 10.94 1.75 6.67
CA VAL A 148 12.12 1.57 7.54
C VAL A 148 12.82 2.91 7.76
N LEU A 149 13.02 3.70 6.71
CA LEU A 149 13.61 5.04 6.77
C LEU A 149 12.77 6.00 7.64
N GLU A 150 11.44 6.01 7.49
CA GLU A 150 10.55 6.82 8.35
C GLU A 150 10.70 6.41 9.84
N ASN A 151 10.80 5.12 10.13
CA ASN A 151 10.95 4.64 11.50
C ASN A 151 12.31 5.02 12.10
N ILE A 152 13.38 4.94 11.32
CA ILE A 152 14.73 5.34 11.73
C ILE A 152 14.76 6.85 12.02
N SER A 153 14.22 7.67 11.13
CA SER A 153 14.23 9.14 11.27
C SER A 153 13.40 9.68 12.44
N THR A 154 12.51 8.89 13.03
CA THR A 154 11.71 9.28 14.20
C THR A 154 12.37 8.99 15.54
N VAL A 155 13.54 8.35 15.56
CA VAL A 155 14.27 8.03 16.78
C VAL A 155 15.40 9.05 16.95
N ASP A 156 15.13 10.09 17.73
CA ASP A 156 16.01 11.29 17.91
C ASP A 156 17.41 11.03 18.46
N ASP A 157 17.78 9.77 18.81
CA ASP A 157 19.03 9.42 19.52
C ASP A 157 19.77 8.19 18.95
N ILE A 158 19.46 7.70 17.76
CA ILE A 158 20.17 6.56 17.17
C ILE A 158 21.39 7.05 16.39
N SER A 159 22.59 6.59 16.77
CA SER A 159 23.79 6.84 15.99
C SER A 159 23.73 6.09 14.64
N THR A 160 24.45 6.58 13.63
CA THR A 160 24.54 5.94 12.30
C THR A 160 24.94 4.45 12.39
N ILE A 161 25.72 4.08 13.44
CA ILE A 161 26.13 2.70 13.72
C ILE A 161 24.92 1.87 14.19
N ASP A 162 24.07 2.43 15.05
CA ASP A 162 22.89 1.76 15.58
C ASP A 162 21.83 1.58 14.48
N GLU A 163 21.67 2.56 13.58
CA GLU A 163 20.83 2.49 12.41
C GLU A 163 21.27 1.37 11.46
N TYR A 164 22.54 1.28 11.19
CA TYR A 164 23.13 0.21 10.37
C TYR A 164 22.93 -1.17 11.02
N ALA A 165 23.20 -1.29 12.31
CA ALA A 165 22.98 -2.52 13.07
C ALA A 165 21.51 -2.94 13.05
N LEU A 166 20.58 -2.00 13.22
CA LEU A 166 19.14 -2.25 13.14
C LEU A 166 18.71 -2.76 11.77
N CYS A 167 19.24 -2.18 10.69
CA CYS A 167 18.98 -2.66 9.34
C CYS A 167 19.44 -4.11 9.15
N LEU A 168 20.64 -4.47 9.65
CA LEU A 168 21.14 -5.85 9.58
C LEU A 168 20.30 -6.82 10.43
N GLU A 169 19.87 -6.41 11.63
CA GLU A 169 19.00 -7.20 12.50
C GLU A 169 17.60 -7.43 11.87
N GLU A 170 17.09 -6.45 11.14
CA GLU A 170 15.83 -6.56 10.42
C GLU A 170 15.95 -7.37 9.12
N GLY A 171 17.18 -7.76 8.71
CA GLY A 171 17.42 -8.71 7.62
C GLY A 171 17.88 -8.11 6.30
N PHE A 172 18.20 -6.80 6.26
CA PHE A 172 18.85 -6.18 5.10
C PHE A 172 20.29 -6.69 4.95
N SER A 173 20.78 -6.79 3.71
CA SER A 173 22.19 -7.04 3.43
C SER A 173 23.03 -5.81 3.83
N GLU A 174 24.34 -6.01 4.06
CA GLU A 174 25.28 -4.90 4.36
C GLU A 174 25.21 -3.78 3.32
N LYS A 175 25.07 -4.13 2.03
CA LYS A 175 24.98 -3.16 0.95
C LYS A 175 23.68 -2.35 1.02
N GLU A 176 22.57 -2.99 1.33
CA GLU A 176 21.26 -2.34 1.48
C GLU A 176 21.23 -1.47 2.74
N ALA A 177 21.75 -1.97 3.87
CA ALA A 177 21.88 -1.21 5.11
C ALA A 177 22.72 0.05 4.92
N LEU A 178 23.88 -0.06 4.25
CA LEU A 178 24.72 1.10 3.91
C LEU A 178 24.02 2.08 2.97
N ALA A 179 23.26 1.59 1.99
CA ALA A 179 22.51 2.45 1.09
C ALA A 179 21.39 3.20 1.81
N ILE A 180 20.76 2.59 2.80
CA ILE A 180 19.73 3.20 3.64
C ILE A 180 20.34 4.30 4.50
N VAL A 181 21.39 3.99 5.24
CA VAL A 181 22.05 4.93 6.20
C VAL A 181 22.72 6.11 5.48
N ASN A 182 23.28 5.92 4.27
CA ASN A 182 23.95 6.98 3.52
C ASN A 182 22.99 7.91 2.73
N ARG A 183 21.68 7.72 2.80
CA ARG A 183 20.68 8.65 2.20
C ARG A 183 20.42 9.89 3.07
N PHE A 184 20.96 9.93 4.28
CA PHE A 184 20.91 11.05 5.22
C PHE A 184 22.31 11.67 5.39
#